data_4dd2c42951bdaf9b41c352fbc74581e5
#
_entry.id   4dd2c42951bdaf9b41c352fbc74581e5
#
_cell.length_a   1.000
_cell.length_b   1.000
_cell.length_c   1.000
_cell.angle_alpha   90.00
_cell.angle_beta   90.00
_cell.angle_gamma   90.00
#
_symmetry.space_group_name_H-M   'P 1'
#
loop_
_entity.id
_entity.type
_entity.pdbx_description
1 polymer ?
#
loop_
_entity_poly.entity_id
_entity_poly.type
_entity_poly.pdbx_seq_one_letter_code
_entity_poly.pdbx_strand_id
1 'polypeptide(L)'
;MDSSDSSYYSRQQLDELFLQMIAFFSGDPKRIQHFMKVHSFARIIGTKEGLDETSLFILEAAAYTHDIGIRPAEEKYGRCDGKLQEQEGPIVAQRMLSDVGIENYLIDRICYLIGHHHTYDNIEGLDYQIPVSYTHLRAHETLANL
;
A
#
# COMPACT_ATOMS: atom_id res chain seq x y z
N MET A 1 10.96 23.82 11.96
CA MET A 1 11.11 22.87 10.84
C MET A 1 10.15 23.30 9.73
N ASP A 2 10.63 23.58 8.57
CA ASP A 2 9.73 24.02 7.52
C ASP A 2 9.05 22.82 6.84
N SER A 3 7.97 23.08 6.10
CA SER A 3 7.17 22.05 5.47
C SER A 3 7.91 21.31 4.36
N SER A 4 8.94 21.93 3.76
CA SER A 4 9.70 21.28 2.70
C SER A 4 10.57 20.15 3.23
N ASP A 5 11.11 20.28 4.46
CA ASP A 5 11.89 19.22 5.10
C ASP A 5 11.02 17.99 5.38
N SER A 6 9.81 18.22 5.91
CA SER A 6 8.86 17.14 6.19
C SER A 6 8.48 16.39 4.90
N SER A 7 8.20 17.13 3.81
CA SER A 7 7.86 16.56 2.51
C SER A 7 9.02 15.75 1.94
N TYR A 8 10.26 16.24 2.12
CA TYR A 8 11.46 15.55 1.64
C TYR A 8 11.64 14.20 2.35
N TYR A 9 11.48 14.18 3.67
CA TYR A 9 11.61 12.94 4.44
C TYR A 9 10.55 11.92 4.03
N SER A 10 9.32 12.36 3.83
CA SER A 10 8.24 11.47 3.39
C SER A 10 8.54 10.83 2.05
N ARG A 11 9.09 11.61 1.11
CA ARG A 11 9.47 11.08 -0.22
C ARG A 11 10.60 10.08 -0.11
N GLN A 12 11.60 10.33 0.72
CA GLN A 12 12.68 9.39 0.95
C GLN A 12 12.18 8.08 1.55
N GLN A 13 11.24 8.15 2.48
CA GLN A 13 10.66 6.95 3.09
C GLN A 13 9.89 6.12 2.06
N LEU A 14 9.14 6.75 1.18
CA LEU A 14 8.43 6.05 0.10
C LEU A 14 9.40 5.39 -0.88
N ASP A 15 10.48 6.06 -1.23
CA ASP A 15 11.48 5.51 -2.13
C ASP A 15 12.18 4.30 -1.50
N GLU A 16 12.52 4.39 -0.21
CA GLU A 16 13.12 3.27 0.51
C GLU A 16 12.15 2.09 0.62
N LEU A 17 10.87 2.39 0.88
CA LEU A 17 9.83 1.36 0.92
C LEU A 17 9.72 0.64 -0.42
N PHE A 18 9.75 1.39 -1.51
CA PHE A 18 9.72 0.82 -2.86
C PHE A 18 10.87 -0.16 -3.07
N LEU A 19 12.09 0.24 -2.69
CA LEU A 19 13.27 -0.62 -2.84
C LEU A 19 13.14 -1.89 -1.99
N GLN A 20 12.62 -1.76 -0.77
CA GLN A 20 12.41 -2.93 0.09
C GLN A 20 11.33 -3.86 -0.48
N MET A 21 10.29 -3.31 -1.10
CA MET A 21 9.26 -4.13 -1.75
C MET A 21 9.82 -4.89 -2.96
N ILE A 22 10.70 -4.26 -3.73
CA ILE A 22 11.38 -4.94 -4.84
C ILE A 22 12.20 -6.12 -4.32
N ALA A 23 12.96 -5.90 -3.25
CA ALA A 23 13.75 -6.96 -2.63
C ALA A 23 12.86 -8.08 -2.07
N PHE A 24 11.75 -7.71 -1.44
CA PHE A 24 10.81 -8.66 -0.87
C PHE A 24 10.22 -9.59 -1.93
N PHE A 25 9.88 -9.06 -3.10
CA PHE A 25 9.35 -9.83 -4.22
C PHE A 25 10.42 -10.20 -5.25
N SER A 26 11.68 -10.26 -4.83
CA SER A 26 12.79 -10.66 -5.71
C SER A 26 12.47 -11.99 -6.40
N GLY A 27 12.65 -12.05 -7.71
CA GLY A 27 12.33 -13.23 -8.51
C GLY A 27 10.89 -13.29 -8.99
N ASP A 28 10.07 -12.30 -8.67
CA ASP A 28 8.66 -12.25 -9.08
C ASP A 28 8.36 -10.93 -9.80
N PRO A 29 8.78 -10.77 -11.06
CA PRO A 29 8.60 -9.52 -11.79
C PRO A 29 7.14 -9.12 -11.98
N LYS A 30 6.23 -10.08 -12.07
CA LYS A 30 4.80 -9.76 -12.23
C LYS A 30 4.25 -9.05 -11.01
N ARG A 31 4.63 -9.49 -9.82
CA ARG A 31 4.21 -8.83 -8.56
C ARG A 31 4.80 -7.43 -8.47
N ILE A 32 6.07 -7.29 -8.81
CA ILE A 32 6.74 -5.99 -8.79
C ILE A 32 6.04 -5.03 -9.74
N GLN A 33 5.77 -5.45 -10.96
CA GLN A 33 5.06 -4.62 -11.94
C GLN A 33 3.65 -4.26 -11.45
N HIS A 34 2.97 -5.20 -10.81
CA HIS A 34 1.62 -4.97 -10.29
C HIS A 34 1.61 -3.86 -9.23
N PHE A 35 2.44 -3.97 -8.20
CA PHE A 35 2.41 -2.94 -7.15
C PHE A 35 2.92 -1.58 -7.66
N MET A 36 3.83 -1.56 -8.62
CA MET A 36 4.25 -0.31 -9.25
C MET A 36 3.11 0.38 -9.98
N LYS A 37 2.31 -0.38 -10.72
CA LYS A 37 1.15 0.16 -11.43
C LYS A 37 0.08 0.63 -10.46
N VAL A 38 -0.23 -0.15 -9.44
CA VAL A 38 -1.22 0.22 -8.43
C VAL A 38 -0.78 1.51 -7.73
N HIS A 39 0.49 1.61 -7.37
CA HIS A 39 1.02 2.82 -6.75
C HIS A 39 0.89 4.04 -7.68
N SER A 40 1.23 3.90 -8.95
CA SER A 40 1.14 5.01 -9.91
C SER A 40 -0.29 5.51 -10.05
N PHE A 41 -1.25 4.60 -10.19
CA PHE A 41 -2.66 4.98 -10.26
C PHE A 41 -3.14 5.60 -8.95
N ALA A 42 -2.75 5.03 -7.82
CA ALA A 42 -3.15 5.55 -6.51
C ALA A 42 -2.68 6.99 -6.33
N ARG A 43 -1.42 7.27 -6.67
CA ARG A 43 -0.86 8.62 -6.56
C ARG A 43 -1.61 9.61 -7.44
N ILE A 44 -1.87 9.24 -8.69
CA ILE A 44 -2.56 10.11 -9.64
C ILE A 44 -4.00 10.39 -9.18
N ILE A 45 -4.72 9.34 -8.83
CA ILE A 45 -6.11 9.47 -8.41
C ILE A 45 -6.20 10.23 -7.09
N GLY A 46 -5.35 9.90 -6.12
CA GLY A 46 -5.32 10.59 -4.83
C GLY A 46 -5.03 12.08 -4.98
N THR A 47 -4.10 12.43 -5.86
CA THR A 47 -3.78 13.83 -6.14
C THR A 47 -4.97 14.54 -6.77
N LYS A 48 -5.63 13.91 -7.73
CA LYS A 48 -6.81 14.50 -8.39
C LYS A 48 -8.01 14.64 -7.45
N GLU A 49 -8.16 13.72 -6.51
CA GLU A 49 -9.23 13.80 -5.51
C GLU A 49 -8.93 14.82 -4.41
N GLY A 50 -7.76 15.44 -4.44
CA GLY A 50 -7.42 16.50 -3.51
C GLY A 50 -7.00 16.02 -2.13
N LEU A 51 -6.46 14.82 -2.01
CA LEU A 51 -5.96 14.33 -0.72
C LEU A 51 -4.83 15.22 -0.20
N ASP A 52 -4.82 15.44 1.12
CA ASP A 52 -3.71 16.16 1.74
C ASP A 52 -2.42 15.31 1.72
N GLU A 53 -1.30 15.92 2.09
CA GLU A 53 0.00 15.26 2.04
C GLU A 53 0.04 13.99 2.89
N THR A 54 -0.55 14.02 4.08
CA THR A 54 -0.56 12.86 4.97
C THR A 54 -1.39 11.71 4.39
N SER A 55 -2.59 12.01 3.92
CA SER A 55 -3.46 11.00 3.32
C SER A 55 -2.85 10.42 2.05
N LEU A 56 -2.22 11.27 1.24
CA LEU A 56 -1.56 10.81 0.02
C LEU A 56 -0.37 9.90 0.35
N PHE A 57 0.43 10.26 1.37
CA PHE A 57 1.53 9.42 1.83
C PHE A 57 1.03 8.05 2.27
N ILE A 58 -0.04 8.02 3.07
CA ILE A 58 -0.64 6.77 3.54
C ILE A 58 -1.11 5.93 2.36
N LEU A 59 -1.79 6.56 1.39
CA LEU A 59 -2.28 5.87 0.20
C LEU A 59 -1.14 5.29 -0.63
N GLU A 60 -0.07 6.06 -0.86
CA GLU A 60 1.07 5.58 -1.63
C GLU A 60 1.76 4.40 -0.95
N ALA A 61 1.95 4.49 0.38
CA ALA A 61 2.56 3.40 1.14
C ALA A 61 1.68 2.15 1.13
N ALA A 62 0.37 2.33 1.28
CA ALA A 62 -0.59 1.22 1.23
C ALA A 62 -0.59 0.57 -0.16
N ALA A 63 -0.50 1.36 -1.22
CA ALA A 63 -0.45 0.85 -2.59
C ALA A 63 0.78 -0.03 -2.83
N TYR A 64 1.95 0.38 -2.32
CA TYR A 64 3.15 -0.44 -2.43
C TYR A 64 3.02 -1.76 -1.68
N THR A 65 2.39 -1.75 -0.51
CA THR A 65 2.40 -2.89 0.43
C THR A 65 1.12 -3.72 0.42
N HIS A 66 0.13 -3.37 -0.41
CA HIS A 66 -1.19 -3.99 -0.31
C HIS A 66 -1.17 -5.52 -0.50
N ASP A 67 -0.27 -6.06 -1.30
CA ASP A 67 -0.15 -7.49 -1.57
C ASP A 67 0.99 -8.16 -0.80
N ILE A 68 1.55 -7.48 0.20
CA ILE A 68 2.71 -8.00 0.94
C ILE A 68 2.42 -9.33 1.66
N GLY A 69 1.15 -9.59 1.95
CA GLY A 69 0.73 -10.82 2.61
C GLY A 69 0.76 -12.08 1.75
N ILE A 70 0.94 -11.94 0.43
CA ILE A 70 0.91 -13.08 -0.49
C ILE A 70 2.00 -14.10 -0.16
N ARG A 71 3.26 -13.67 -0.05
CA ARG A 71 4.35 -14.59 0.24
C ARG A 71 4.24 -15.30 1.56
N PRO A 72 4.02 -14.59 2.69
CA PRO A 72 3.84 -15.29 3.96
C PRO A 72 2.64 -16.23 3.97
N ALA A 73 1.55 -15.89 3.27
CA ALA A 73 0.40 -16.78 3.17
C ALA A 73 0.74 -18.05 2.40
N GLU A 74 1.44 -17.92 1.27
CA GLU A 74 1.88 -19.07 0.47
C GLU A 74 2.84 -19.97 1.25
N GLU A 75 3.78 -19.37 1.98
CA GLU A 75 4.76 -20.10 2.76
C GLU A 75 4.10 -20.87 3.93
N LYS A 76 3.13 -20.24 4.61
CA LYS A 76 2.47 -20.86 5.78
C LYS A 76 1.38 -21.86 5.41
N TYR A 77 0.60 -21.55 4.37
CA TYR A 77 -0.63 -22.27 4.06
C TYR A 77 -0.61 -22.99 2.71
N GLY A 78 0.44 -22.78 1.91
CA GLY A 78 0.54 -23.34 0.57
C GLY A 78 -0.44 -22.73 -0.42
N ARG A 79 -1.14 -21.64 -0.04
CA ARG A 79 -2.11 -20.95 -0.86
C ARG A 79 -2.25 -19.52 -0.41
N CYS A 80 -2.86 -18.70 -1.26
CA CYS A 80 -3.14 -17.32 -0.92
C CYS A 80 -4.52 -16.92 -1.43
N ASP A 81 -5.35 -16.37 -0.54
CA ASP A 81 -6.62 -15.76 -0.89
C ASP A 81 -6.73 -14.41 -0.17
N GLY A 82 -7.79 -13.64 -0.47
CA GLY A 82 -7.96 -12.30 0.10
C GLY A 82 -7.92 -12.28 1.62
N LYS A 83 -8.56 -13.26 2.25
CA LYS A 83 -8.62 -13.34 3.71
C LYS A 83 -7.23 -13.61 4.32
N LEU A 84 -6.47 -14.53 3.72
CA LEU A 84 -5.12 -14.82 4.19
C LEU A 84 -4.18 -13.64 3.99
N GLN A 85 -4.31 -12.92 2.89
CA GLN A 85 -3.55 -11.68 2.66
C GLN A 85 -3.87 -10.63 3.72
N GLU A 86 -5.14 -10.43 4.04
CA GLU A 86 -5.56 -9.46 5.04
C GLU A 86 -5.06 -9.84 6.44
N GLN A 87 -4.93 -11.12 6.70
CA GLN A 87 -4.44 -11.64 7.98
C GLN A 87 -2.92 -11.50 8.10
N GLU A 88 -2.17 -11.88 7.07
CA GLU A 88 -0.71 -11.92 7.10
C GLU A 88 -0.03 -10.61 6.72
N GLY A 89 -0.69 -9.84 5.84
CA GLY A 89 -0.11 -8.61 5.32
C GLY A 89 0.28 -7.58 6.37
N PRO A 90 -0.65 -7.20 7.26
CA PRO A 90 -0.35 -6.17 8.26
C PRO A 90 0.84 -6.50 9.16
N ILE A 91 1.05 -7.77 9.49
CA ILE A 91 2.15 -8.20 10.35
C ILE A 91 3.50 -7.91 9.69
N VAL A 92 3.64 -8.30 8.43
CA VAL A 92 4.87 -8.09 7.68
C VAL A 92 5.06 -6.61 7.33
N ALA A 93 3.96 -5.94 6.94
CA ALA A 93 4.00 -4.52 6.62
C ALA A 93 4.45 -3.67 7.80
N GLN A 94 3.97 -3.97 9.01
CA GLN A 94 4.36 -3.23 10.20
C GLN A 94 5.88 -3.25 10.38
N ARG A 95 6.49 -4.41 10.21
CA ARG A 95 7.94 -4.55 10.33
C ARG A 95 8.68 -3.75 9.27
N MET A 96 8.26 -3.89 8.01
CA MET A 96 8.91 -3.18 6.90
C MET A 96 8.77 -1.67 7.03
N LEU A 97 7.57 -1.18 7.36
CA LEU A 97 7.31 0.24 7.52
C LEU A 97 8.11 0.82 8.70
N SER A 98 8.22 0.06 9.79
CA SER A 98 9.02 0.46 10.94
C SER A 98 10.51 0.54 10.58
N ASP A 99 11.02 -0.42 9.80
CA ASP A 99 12.41 -0.44 9.35
C ASP A 99 12.74 0.76 8.47
N VAL A 100 11.77 1.26 7.73
CA VAL A 100 11.92 2.46 6.89
C VAL A 100 11.86 3.74 7.72
N GLY A 101 11.43 3.66 8.98
CA GLY A 101 11.36 4.81 9.89
C GLY A 101 10.07 5.58 9.85
N ILE A 102 8.99 4.96 9.37
CA ILE A 102 7.67 5.61 9.33
C ILE A 102 7.09 5.63 10.75
N GLU A 103 6.44 6.74 11.09
CA GLU A 103 5.87 6.92 12.43
C GLU A 103 4.72 5.97 12.70
N ASN A 104 4.58 5.54 13.96
CA ASN A 104 3.64 4.50 14.36
C ASN A 104 2.18 4.80 13.97
N TYR A 105 1.75 6.06 14.11
CA TYR A 105 0.36 6.39 13.78
C TYR A 105 0.08 6.23 12.28
N LEU A 106 1.08 6.47 11.43
CA LEU A 106 0.97 6.24 9.99
C LEU A 106 1.00 4.74 9.68
N ILE A 107 1.87 3.99 10.36
CA ILE A 107 1.94 2.54 10.20
C ILE A 107 0.59 1.91 10.54
N ASP A 108 -0.03 2.32 11.64
CA ASP A 108 -1.32 1.78 12.06
C ASP A 108 -2.38 1.99 10.98
N ARG A 109 -2.41 3.18 10.38
CA ARG A 109 -3.38 3.46 9.32
C ARG A 109 -3.09 2.69 8.04
N ILE A 110 -1.83 2.61 7.65
CA ILE A 110 -1.42 1.83 6.47
C ILE A 110 -1.78 0.36 6.65
N CYS A 111 -1.48 -0.20 7.81
CA CYS A 111 -1.79 -1.60 8.11
C CYS A 111 -3.30 -1.86 8.12
N TYR A 112 -4.09 -0.89 8.62
CA TYR A 112 -5.55 -0.97 8.57
C TYR A 112 -6.02 -1.07 7.12
N LEU A 113 -5.50 -0.21 6.24
CA LEU A 113 -5.91 -0.20 4.84
C LEU A 113 -5.58 -1.51 4.14
N ILE A 114 -4.38 -2.03 4.32
CA ILE A 114 -3.99 -3.28 3.65
C ILE A 114 -4.67 -4.50 4.26
N GLY A 115 -5.06 -4.43 5.52
CA GLY A 115 -5.82 -5.49 6.16
C GLY A 115 -7.29 -5.51 5.77
N HIS A 116 -7.77 -4.53 5.03
CA HIS A 116 -9.17 -4.40 4.66
C HIS A 116 -9.39 -4.16 3.16
N HIS A 117 -8.33 -4.26 2.33
CA HIS A 117 -8.45 -3.89 0.92
C HIS A 117 -9.31 -4.87 0.11
N HIS A 118 -9.59 -6.06 0.62
CA HIS A 118 -10.52 -7.01 0.01
C HIS A 118 -11.91 -6.99 0.66
N THR A 119 -12.09 -6.14 1.69
CA THR A 119 -13.34 -6.04 2.44
C THR A 119 -13.93 -4.64 2.22
N TYR A 120 -15.15 -4.58 1.73
CA TYR A 120 -15.80 -3.30 1.38
C TYR A 120 -16.83 -2.85 2.41
N ASP A 121 -17.10 -3.67 3.43
CA ASP A 121 -18.05 -3.35 4.50
C ASP A 121 -17.36 -2.55 5.61
N ASN A 122 -18.10 -1.59 6.20
CA ASN A 122 -17.63 -0.78 7.33
C ASN A 122 -16.36 0.01 7.03
N ILE A 123 -16.24 0.51 5.81
CA ILE A 123 -15.11 1.33 5.39
C ILE A 123 -15.28 2.75 5.96
N GLU A 124 -14.28 3.21 6.72
CA GLU A 124 -14.27 4.53 7.33
C GLU A 124 -13.09 5.37 6.86
N GLY A 125 -13.34 6.69 6.70
CA GLY A 125 -12.31 7.64 6.34
C GLY A 125 -12.16 7.83 4.84
N LEU A 126 -11.93 9.08 4.43
CA LEU A 126 -11.76 9.41 3.03
C LEU A 126 -10.50 8.81 2.42
N ASP A 127 -9.46 8.67 3.22
CA ASP A 127 -8.20 8.06 2.79
C ASP A 127 -8.38 6.59 2.43
N TYR A 128 -9.45 5.96 2.92
CA TYR A 128 -9.79 4.59 2.57
C TYR A 128 -10.88 4.54 1.48
N GLN A 129 -12.02 5.20 1.74
CA GLN A 129 -13.22 5.06 0.88
C GLN A 129 -12.96 5.51 -0.55
N ILE A 130 -12.28 6.63 -0.74
CA ILE A 130 -12.02 7.15 -2.06
C ILE A 130 -10.78 6.49 -2.68
N PRO A 131 -9.58 6.54 -2.01
CA PRO A 131 -8.35 6.06 -2.68
C PRO A 131 -8.27 4.54 -2.79
N VAL A 132 -8.54 3.81 -1.71
CA VAL A 132 -8.31 2.36 -1.71
C VAL A 132 -9.43 1.62 -2.43
N SER A 133 -10.69 1.86 -2.06
CA SER A 133 -11.81 1.20 -2.73
C SER A 133 -11.91 1.60 -4.19
N TYR A 134 -11.89 2.91 -4.45
CA TYR A 134 -12.03 3.45 -5.80
C TYR A 134 -10.79 3.18 -6.64
N THR A 135 -9.61 3.48 -6.11
CA THR A 135 -8.35 3.30 -6.83
C THR A 135 -8.08 1.84 -7.12
N HIS A 136 -8.30 0.97 -6.15
CA HIS A 136 -8.08 -0.47 -6.31
C HIS A 136 -8.98 -1.02 -7.42
N LEU A 137 -10.28 -0.70 -7.37
CA LEU A 137 -11.23 -1.12 -8.41
C LEU A 137 -10.88 -0.53 -9.76
N ARG A 138 -10.59 0.77 -9.82
CA ARG A 138 -10.26 1.45 -11.08
C ARG A 138 -8.95 0.94 -11.66
N ALA A 139 -7.93 0.73 -10.83
CA ALA A 139 -6.66 0.21 -11.28
C ALA A 139 -6.82 -1.20 -11.86
N HIS A 140 -7.57 -2.06 -11.19
CA HIS A 140 -7.83 -3.41 -11.66
C HIS A 140 -8.66 -3.42 -12.95
N GLU A 141 -9.69 -2.59 -13.03
CA GLU A 141 -10.49 -2.45 -14.26
C GLU A 141 -9.65 -1.98 -15.43
N THR A 142 -8.82 -0.96 -15.22
CA THR A 142 -7.94 -0.42 -16.25
C THR A 142 -6.94 -1.46 -16.72
N LEU A 143 -6.33 -2.19 -15.79
CA LEU A 143 -5.36 -3.23 -16.12
C LEU A 143 -6.01 -4.39 -16.87
N ALA A 144 -7.24 -4.72 -16.52
CA ALA A 144 -7.98 -5.79 -17.22
C ALA A 144 -8.30 -5.41 -18.67
N ASN A 145 -8.42 -4.11 -18.95
CA ASN A 145 -8.75 -3.60 -20.29
C ASN A 145 -7.55 -3.23 -21.14
N LEU A 146 -6.36 -3.34 -20.57
CA LEU A 146 -5.13 -3.13 -21.30
C LEU A 146 -4.62 -4.42 -21.93
#